data_5d792f16c7b88a2f15d4b4e19ca6150d
#
_entry.id   5d792f16c7b88a2f15d4b4e19ca6150d
#
_cell.length_a   1.000
_cell.length_b   1.000
_cell.length_c   1.000
_cell.angle_alpha   90.00
_cell.angle_beta   90.00
_cell.angle_gamma   90.00
#
_symmetry.space_group_name_H-M   'P 1'
#
loop_
_entity.id
_entity.type
_entity.pdbx_description
1 polymer ?
#
loop_
_entity_poly.entity_id
_entity_poly.type
_entity_poly.pdbx_seq_one_letter_code
_entity_poly.pdbx_strand_id
1 'polypeptide(L)'
;MNFLAHCALAADASKTWSVDSHCRNGLLAGAIIADFCKGRVNTQWPLPLQAGIRLHRRIDAVSNQHAAIRNSCQLYPKELRRYAPIFVDILADYHLSHHWRDYYEEPIHSFTQQCYSAVASYQDYLPDHGHKFATYMQDSDLLARYHDWATIEGAIKSSLRRLNRVDLTDAALSSSQAIVAQSADDFVNYYRDFYQQLSTWRHLLNTA
;
A
#
# COMPACT_ATOMS: atom_id res chain seq x y z
N MET A 1 -1.23 5.29 0.13
CA MET A 1 -1.94 3.99 0.24
C MET A 1 -1.06 3.02 0.98
N ASN A 2 -1.65 1.97 1.58
CA ASN A 2 -0.86 1.00 2.33
C ASN A 2 -0.56 -0.26 1.48
N PHE A 3 -0.09 -1.35 2.05
CA PHE A 3 0.48 -2.52 1.34
C PHE A 3 -0.46 -3.21 0.35
N LEU A 4 -1.73 -3.49 0.74
CA LEU A 4 -2.67 -4.19 -0.14
C LEU A 4 -2.97 -3.40 -1.40
N ALA A 5 -3.27 -2.10 -1.26
CA ALA A 5 -3.58 -1.24 -2.40
C ALA A 5 -2.38 -1.05 -3.34
N HIS A 6 -1.15 -0.94 -2.79
CA HIS A 6 0.06 -0.92 -3.61
C HIS A 6 0.26 -2.22 -4.39
N CYS A 7 0.05 -3.39 -3.77
CA CYS A 7 0.14 -4.68 -4.46
C CYS A 7 -0.92 -4.81 -5.55
N ALA A 8 -2.15 -4.40 -5.28
CA ALA A 8 -3.24 -4.46 -6.24
C ALA A 8 -2.96 -3.58 -7.47
N LEU A 9 -2.53 -2.32 -7.27
CA LEU A 9 -2.12 -1.45 -8.37
C LEU A 9 -0.87 -1.94 -9.11
N ALA A 10 0.07 -2.62 -8.44
CA ALA A 10 1.22 -3.25 -9.09
C ALA A 10 0.79 -4.42 -10.00
N ALA A 11 -0.19 -5.22 -9.55
CA ALA A 11 -0.78 -6.28 -10.36
C ALA A 11 -1.52 -5.70 -11.58
N ASP A 12 -2.29 -4.63 -11.40
CA ASP A 12 -2.99 -3.96 -12.49
C ASP A 12 -2.02 -3.28 -13.47
N ALA A 13 -0.93 -2.68 -12.97
CA ALA A 13 0.14 -2.16 -13.79
C ALA A 13 0.76 -3.27 -14.66
N SER A 14 0.99 -4.47 -14.10
CA SER A 14 1.53 -5.59 -14.85
C SER A 14 0.65 -6.00 -16.04
N LYS A 15 -0.67 -5.97 -15.88
CA LYS A 15 -1.65 -6.22 -16.96
C LYS A 15 -1.65 -5.08 -17.96
N THR A 16 -1.79 -3.84 -17.49
CA THR A 16 -1.85 -2.63 -18.33
C THR A 16 -0.58 -2.45 -19.17
N TRP A 17 0.58 -2.79 -18.61
CA TRP A 17 1.86 -2.69 -19.29
C TRP A 17 2.21 -3.92 -20.13
N SER A 18 1.40 -4.97 -20.06
CA SER A 18 1.57 -6.23 -20.80
C SER A 18 2.95 -6.86 -20.54
N VAL A 19 3.35 -6.94 -19.26
CA VAL A 19 4.63 -7.54 -18.88
C VAL A 19 4.49 -9.02 -18.57
N ASP A 20 5.62 -9.75 -18.61
CA ASP A 20 5.67 -11.17 -18.26
C ASP A 20 5.55 -11.43 -16.75
N SER A 21 5.47 -12.69 -16.37
CA SER A 21 5.34 -13.12 -14.97
C SER A 21 6.55 -12.74 -14.11
N HIS A 22 7.76 -12.73 -14.67
CA HIS A 22 8.96 -12.33 -13.97
C HIS A 22 8.90 -10.85 -13.60
N CYS A 23 8.55 -10.00 -14.56
CA CYS A 23 8.38 -8.57 -14.32
C CYS A 23 7.21 -8.30 -13.34
N ARG A 24 6.08 -9.01 -13.48
CA ARG A 24 4.96 -8.92 -12.53
C ARG A 24 5.40 -9.23 -11.10
N ASN A 25 6.19 -10.27 -10.89
CA ASN A 25 6.71 -10.61 -9.56
C ASN A 25 7.58 -9.50 -8.97
N GLY A 26 8.44 -8.87 -9.80
CA GLY A 26 9.24 -7.73 -9.37
C GLY A 26 8.39 -6.51 -8.99
N LEU A 27 7.31 -6.25 -9.74
CA LEU A 27 6.37 -5.17 -9.42
C LEU A 27 5.67 -5.43 -8.07
N LEU A 28 5.17 -6.64 -7.83
CA LEU A 28 4.52 -7.03 -6.57
C LEU A 28 5.50 -6.95 -5.39
N ALA A 29 6.71 -7.49 -5.54
CA ALA A 29 7.74 -7.40 -4.52
C ALA A 29 8.10 -5.95 -4.21
N GLY A 30 8.29 -5.13 -5.23
CA GLY A 30 8.61 -3.71 -5.10
C GLY A 30 7.52 -2.91 -4.41
N ALA A 31 6.24 -3.30 -4.56
CA ALA A 31 5.12 -2.69 -3.86
C ALA A 31 5.23 -2.77 -2.33
N ILE A 32 5.93 -3.78 -1.80
CA ILE A 32 6.16 -3.98 -0.36
C ILE A 32 7.57 -3.53 0.04
N ILE A 33 8.59 -3.94 -0.72
CA ILE A 33 10.01 -3.69 -0.40
C ILE A 33 10.33 -2.19 -0.39
N ALA A 34 9.59 -1.38 -1.13
CA ALA A 34 9.79 0.06 -1.21
C ALA A 34 9.81 0.77 0.15
N ASP A 35 8.99 0.34 1.11
CA ASP A 35 8.92 0.90 2.46
C ASP A 35 10.20 0.68 3.28
N PHE A 36 10.99 -0.31 2.88
CA PHE A 36 12.27 -0.66 3.51
C PHE A 36 13.48 -0.07 2.79
N CYS A 37 13.26 0.61 1.66
CA CYS A 37 14.31 1.17 0.80
C CYS A 37 14.33 2.69 0.88
N LYS A 38 15.30 3.26 1.62
CA LYS A 38 15.49 4.71 1.67
C LYS A 38 16.41 5.21 0.55
N GLY A 39 16.24 6.47 0.15
CA GLY A 39 17.11 7.12 -0.82
C GLY A 39 16.85 6.68 -2.27
N ARG A 40 17.86 6.75 -3.13
CA ARG A 40 17.74 6.36 -4.54
C ARG A 40 17.56 4.85 -4.67
N VAL A 41 16.76 4.44 -5.67
CA VAL A 41 16.64 3.00 -6.01
C VAL A 41 18.02 2.52 -6.47
N ASN A 42 18.50 1.42 -5.90
CA ASN A 42 19.79 0.86 -6.29
C ASN A 42 19.71 0.31 -7.71
N THR A 43 20.52 0.87 -8.60
CA THR A 43 20.56 0.50 -10.02
C THR A 43 21.17 -0.89 -10.29
N GLN A 44 21.78 -1.51 -9.31
CA GLN A 44 22.32 -2.88 -9.38
C GLN A 44 21.28 -3.96 -9.09
N TRP A 45 20.11 -3.56 -8.60
CA TRP A 45 19.02 -4.49 -8.32
C TRP A 45 18.32 -4.92 -9.62
N PRO A 46 17.60 -6.05 -9.63
CA PRO A 46 16.85 -6.49 -10.80
C PRO A 46 15.88 -5.41 -11.29
N LEU A 47 15.85 -5.18 -12.60
CA LEU A 47 15.01 -4.14 -13.21
C LEU A 47 13.52 -4.25 -12.81
N PRO A 48 12.90 -5.45 -12.74
CA PRO A 48 11.53 -5.59 -12.29
C PRO A 48 11.31 -5.08 -10.86
N LEU A 49 12.23 -5.35 -9.93
CA LEU A 49 12.16 -4.86 -8.56
C LEU A 49 12.30 -3.34 -8.52
N GLN A 50 13.26 -2.79 -9.27
CA GLN A 50 13.43 -1.34 -9.37
C GLN A 50 12.15 -0.66 -9.87
N ALA A 51 11.51 -1.22 -10.91
CA ALA A 51 10.25 -0.71 -11.46
C ALA A 51 9.12 -0.74 -10.42
N GLY A 52 8.99 -1.83 -9.65
CA GLY A 52 8.02 -1.94 -8.58
C GLY A 52 8.22 -0.89 -7.48
N ILE A 53 9.47 -0.66 -7.05
CA ILE A 53 9.79 0.37 -6.06
C ILE A 53 9.49 1.78 -6.61
N ARG A 54 9.78 2.04 -7.88
CA ARG A 54 9.45 3.32 -8.51
C ARG A 54 7.95 3.53 -8.62
N LEU A 55 7.20 2.47 -8.96
CA LEU A 55 5.73 2.52 -9.03
C LEU A 55 5.14 2.85 -7.66
N HIS A 56 5.55 2.13 -6.60
CA HIS A 56 5.13 2.42 -5.22
C HIS A 56 5.34 3.92 -4.90
N ARG A 57 6.55 4.43 -5.08
CA ARG A 57 6.89 5.83 -4.81
C ARG A 57 6.11 6.83 -5.68
N ARG A 58 5.79 6.45 -6.91
CA ARG A 58 4.95 7.27 -7.79
C ARG A 58 3.53 7.36 -7.27
N ILE A 59 2.96 6.24 -6.84
CA ILE A 59 1.66 6.19 -6.20
C ILE A 59 1.62 7.10 -4.97
N ASP A 60 2.60 7.00 -4.08
CA ASP A 60 2.70 7.84 -2.89
C ASP A 60 2.80 9.34 -3.22
N ALA A 61 3.63 9.69 -4.21
CA ALA A 61 3.79 11.07 -4.64
C ALA A 61 2.48 11.67 -5.17
N VAL A 62 1.68 10.88 -5.90
CA VAL A 62 0.38 11.31 -6.41
C VAL A 62 -0.67 11.32 -5.28
N SER A 63 -0.64 10.33 -4.38
CA SER A 63 -1.53 10.26 -3.21
C SER A 63 -1.46 11.53 -2.38
N ASN A 64 -0.27 12.01 -2.09
CA ASN A 64 -0.05 13.23 -1.29
C ASN A 64 -0.65 14.51 -1.92
N GLN A 65 -0.91 14.48 -3.22
CA GLN A 65 -1.46 15.61 -3.97
C GLN A 65 -2.94 15.44 -4.33
N HIS A 66 -3.50 14.25 -4.16
CA HIS A 66 -4.86 13.94 -4.59
C HIS A 66 -5.91 14.65 -3.72
N ALA A 67 -6.89 15.33 -4.36
CA ALA A 67 -7.88 16.12 -3.65
C ALA A 67 -8.75 15.28 -2.70
N ALA A 68 -9.22 14.11 -3.13
CA ALA A 68 -10.04 13.22 -2.30
C ALA A 68 -9.27 12.72 -1.06
N ILE A 69 -7.99 12.38 -1.20
CA ILE A 69 -7.14 12.00 -0.04
C ILE A 69 -6.99 13.16 0.95
N ARG A 70 -6.79 14.38 0.43
CA ARG A 70 -6.73 15.58 1.28
C ARG A 70 -8.06 15.85 1.98
N ASN A 71 -9.20 15.60 1.31
CA ASN A 71 -10.52 15.71 1.91
C ASN A 71 -10.65 14.75 3.09
N SER A 72 -10.36 13.46 2.89
CA SER A 72 -10.36 12.47 3.97
C SER A 72 -9.43 12.87 5.12
N CYS A 73 -8.24 13.41 4.85
CA CYS A 73 -7.34 13.91 5.90
C CYS A 73 -7.94 15.08 6.70
N GLN A 74 -8.76 15.92 6.09
CA GLN A 74 -9.40 17.05 6.76
C GLN A 74 -10.52 16.63 7.73
N LEU A 75 -11.05 15.42 7.58
CA LEU A 75 -12.05 14.87 8.51
C LEU A 75 -11.46 14.62 9.91
N TYR A 76 -10.13 14.46 10.01
CA TYR A 76 -9.47 14.28 11.29
C TYR A 76 -9.40 15.59 12.10
N PRO A 77 -9.48 15.51 13.45
CA PRO A 77 -9.23 16.63 14.35
C PRO A 77 -7.87 17.29 14.08
N LYS A 78 -7.77 18.60 14.36
CA LYS A 78 -6.58 19.41 14.02
C LYS A 78 -5.26 18.82 14.53
N GLU A 79 -5.25 18.26 15.72
CA GLU A 79 -4.09 17.62 16.36
C GLU A 79 -3.63 16.35 15.67
N LEU A 80 -4.53 15.67 14.94
CA LEU A 80 -4.24 14.44 14.19
C LEU A 80 -3.90 14.70 12.72
N ARG A 81 -4.22 15.87 12.15
CA ARG A 81 -4.08 16.16 10.72
C ARG A 81 -2.68 15.94 10.17
N ARG A 82 -1.66 16.16 10.97
CA ARG A 82 -0.27 15.88 10.57
C ARG A 82 -0.02 14.39 10.30
N TYR A 83 -0.76 13.52 10.95
CA TYR A 83 -0.63 12.06 10.87
C TYR A 83 -1.75 11.43 10.02
N ALA A 84 -2.79 12.20 9.71
CA ALA A 84 -3.95 11.75 8.96
C ALA A 84 -3.61 11.05 7.63
N PRO A 85 -2.60 11.47 6.85
CA PRO A 85 -2.20 10.72 5.65
C PRO A 85 -1.89 9.25 5.93
N ILE A 86 -1.23 8.93 7.04
CA ILE A 86 -0.91 7.55 7.44
C ILE A 86 -2.19 6.76 7.74
N PHE A 87 -3.15 7.38 8.42
CA PHE A 87 -4.40 6.72 8.77
C PHE A 87 -5.28 6.52 7.54
N VAL A 88 -5.34 7.51 6.65
CA VAL A 88 -6.07 7.41 5.38
C VAL A 88 -5.47 6.31 4.48
N ASP A 89 -4.14 6.16 4.47
CA ASP A 89 -3.47 5.09 3.75
C ASP A 89 -3.86 3.70 4.30
N ILE A 90 -3.95 3.56 5.62
CA ILE A 90 -4.40 2.32 6.28
C ILE A 90 -5.88 2.05 5.96
N LEU A 91 -6.73 3.08 6.00
CA LEU A 91 -8.15 2.97 5.64
C LEU A 91 -8.36 2.62 4.16
N ALA A 92 -7.44 3.00 3.28
CA ALA A 92 -7.49 2.58 1.87
C ALA A 92 -7.46 1.05 1.73
N ASP A 93 -6.58 0.38 2.48
CA ASP A 93 -6.52 -1.08 2.47
C ASP A 93 -7.78 -1.72 3.10
N TYR A 94 -8.36 -1.09 4.12
CA TYR A 94 -9.65 -1.50 4.68
C TYR A 94 -10.76 -1.44 3.64
N HIS A 95 -10.92 -0.32 2.95
CA HIS A 95 -11.95 -0.16 1.92
C HIS A 95 -11.74 -1.15 0.76
N LEU A 96 -10.50 -1.28 0.27
CA LEU A 96 -10.19 -2.22 -0.80
C LEU A 96 -10.49 -3.67 -0.40
N SER A 97 -10.12 -4.07 0.82
CA SER A 97 -10.35 -5.42 1.32
C SER A 97 -11.85 -5.73 1.48
N HIS A 98 -12.64 -4.77 1.99
CA HIS A 98 -14.09 -4.91 2.12
C HIS A 98 -14.81 -5.04 0.80
N HIS A 99 -14.35 -4.29 -0.21
CA HIS A 99 -14.94 -4.21 -1.54
C HIS A 99 -14.11 -4.98 -2.58
N TRP A 100 -13.27 -5.92 -2.15
CA TRP A 100 -12.35 -6.64 -3.02
C TRP A 100 -13.02 -7.21 -4.27
N ARG A 101 -14.19 -7.82 -4.10
CA ARG A 101 -14.96 -8.43 -5.18
C ARG A 101 -15.54 -7.47 -6.20
N ASP A 102 -15.66 -6.20 -5.84
CA ASP A 102 -16.12 -5.15 -6.75
C ASP A 102 -15.02 -4.75 -7.76
N TYR A 103 -13.75 -5.05 -7.43
CA TYR A 103 -12.58 -4.71 -8.23
C TYR A 103 -11.93 -5.94 -8.88
N TYR A 104 -11.96 -7.10 -8.21
CA TYR A 104 -11.17 -8.28 -8.58
C TYR A 104 -11.98 -9.58 -8.48
N GLU A 105 -11.95 -10.37 -9.58
CA GLU A 105 -12.57 -11.71 -9.61
C GLU A 105 -11.79 -12.73 -8.76
N GLU A 106 -10.46 -12.58 -8.71
CA GLU A 106 -9.58 -13.45 -7.95
C GLU A 106 -9.84 -13.32 -6.43
N PRO A 107 -9.96 -14.45 -5.68
CA PRO A 107 -10.07 -14.39 -4.22
C PRO A 107 -8.89 -13.66 -3.58
N ILE A 108 -9.16 -12.81 -2.58
CA ILE A 108 -8.13 -12.02 -1.91
C ILE A 108 -6.99 -12.88 -1.36
N HIS A 109 -7.28 -14.04 -0.77
CA HIS A 109 -6.25 -14.97 -0.28
C HIS A 109 -5.33 -15.48 -1.40
N SER A 110 -5.89 -15.83 -2.58
CA SER A 110 -5.06 -16.24 -3.72
C SER A 110 -4.12 -15.13 -4.15
N PHE A 111 -4.62 -13.90 -4.18
CA PHE A 111 -3.84 -12.72 -4.53
C PHE A 111 -2.73 -12.44 -3.52
N THR A 112 -3.04 -12.48 -2.22
CA THR A 112 -2.05 -12.18 -1.17
C THR A 112 -0.93 -13.21 -1.12
N GLN A 113 -1.22 -14.50 -1.36
CA GLN A 113 -0.19 -15.54 -1.49
C GLN A 113 0.77 -15.27 -2.66
N GLN A 114 0.29 -14.72 -3.77
CA GLN A 114 1.17 -14.31 -4.87
C GLN A 114 2.08 -13.14 -4.45
N CYS A 115 1.54 -12.17 -3.68
CA CYS A 115 2.34 -11.07 -3.16
C CYS A 115 3.45 -11.56 -2.22
N TYR A 116 3.14 -12.48 -1.29
CA TYR A 116 4.14 -13.05 -0.38
C TYR A 116 5.20 -13.88 -1.12
N SER A 117 4.79 -14.68 -2.10
CA SER A 117 5.72 -15.43 -2.95
C SER A 117 6.64 -14.51 -3.76
N ALA A 118 6.11 -13.40 -4.24
CA ALA A 118 6.90 -12.39 -4.93
C ALA A 118 7.93 -11.75 -3.99
N VAL A 119 7.54 -11.36 -2.77
CA VAL A 119 8.48 -10.82 -1.77
C VAL A 119 9.56 -11.84 -1.40
N ALA A 120 9.18 -13.11 -1.19
CA ALA A 120 10.13 -14.18 -0.89
C ALA A 120 11.19 -14.36 -2.00
N SER A 121 10.79 -14.20 -3.28
CA SER A 121 11.71 -14.26 -4.42
C SER A 121 12.74 -13.12 -4.47
N TYR A 122 12.50 -12.04 -3.75
CA TYR A 122 13.36 -10.86 -3.65
C TYR A 122 13.81 -10.56 -2.22
N GLN A 123 13.74 -11.54 -1.33
CA GLN A 123 14.06 -11.33 0.10
C GLN A 123 15.47 -10.79 0.34
N ASP A 124 16.47 -11.16 -0.46
CA ASP A 124 17.86 -10.73 -0.34
C ASP A 124 18.05 -9.20 -0.45
N TYR A 125 17.03 -8.50 -0.92
CA TYR A 125 17.00 -7.04 -1.03
C TYR A 125 16.34 -6.35 0.16
N LEU A 126 15.83 -7.11 1.13
CA LEU A 126 15.27 -6.59 2.38
C LEU A 126 16.36 -6.43 3.46
N PRO A 127 16.33 -5.36 4.26
CA PRO A 127 17.11 -5.30 5.48
C PRO A 127 16.51 -6.23 6.56
N ASP A 128 17.27 -6.54 7.62
CA ASP A 128 16.85 -7.45 8.70
C ASP A 128 15.45 -7.18 9.26
N HIS A 129 15.11 -5.90 9.48
CA HIS A 129 13.79 -5.55 9.98
C HIS A 129 12.70 -5.74 8.91
N GLY A 130 13.05 -5.62 7.63
CA GLY A 130 12.16 -5.93 6.52
C GLY A 130 11.89 -7.43 6.41
N HIS A 131 12.89 -8.29 6.61
CA HIS A 131 12.72 -9.74 6.68
C HIS A 131 11.73 -10.14 7.78
N LYS A 132 11.92 -9.61 9.00
CA LYS A 132 11.01 -9.88 10.13
C LYS A 132 9.58 -9.46 9.83
N PHE A 133 9.41 -8.32 9.17
CA PHE A 133 8.09 -7.85 8.80
C PHE A 133 7.46 -8.70 7.68
N ALA A 134 8.22 -9.09 6.67
CA ALA A 134 7.75 -9.96 5.58
C ALA A 134 7.30 -11.33 6.10
N THR A 135 8.07 -11.93 7.02
CA THR A 135 7.69 -13.17 7.71
C THR A 135 6.39 -12.98 8.49
N TYR A 136 6.29 -11.95 9.32
CA TYR A 136 5.06 -11.64 10.06
C TYR A 136 3.86 -11.44 9.12
N MET A 137 4.04 -10.71 8.02
CA MET A 137 3.01 -10.43 7.04
C MET A 137 2.48 -11.71 6.40
N GLN A 138 3.37 -12.64 6.04
CA GLN A 138 3.01 -13.93 5.46
C GLN A 138 2.34 -14.84 6.48
N ASP A 139 2.93 -15.02 7.67
CA ASP A 139 2.45 -15.93 8.71
C ASP A 139 1.06 -15.54 9.23
N SER A 140 0.77 -14.25 9.28
CA SER A 140 -0.52 -13.72 9.72
C SER A 140 -1.52 -13.52 8.59
N ASP A 141 -1.13 -13.72 7.32
CA ASP A 141 -1.86 -13.30 6.12
C ASP A 141 -2.38 -11.85 6.24
N LEU A 142 -1.47 -10.95 6.63
CA LEU A 142 -1.80 -9.57 6.98
C LEU A 142 -2.60 -8.86 5.89
N LEU A 143 -2.20 -9.04 4.61
CA LEU A 143 -2.84 -8.34 3.49
C LEU A 143 -4.31 -8.75 3.33
N ALA A 144 -4.64 -10.02 3.52
CA ALA A 144 -6.03 -10.48 3.43
C ALA A 144 -6.87 -10.03 4.63
N ARG A 145 -6.24 -9.73 5.77
CA ARG A 145 -6.93 -9.36 7.02
C ARG A 145 -7.26 -7.89 7.17
N TYR A 146 -6.95 -7.05 6.21
CA TYR A 146 -7.31 -5.62 6.29
C TYR A 146 -8.82 -5.35 6.36
N HIS A 147 -9.68 -6.34 6.07
CA HIS A 147 -11.12 -6.24 6.33
C HIS A 147 -11.47 -6.28 7.83
N ASP A 148 -10.58 -6.81 8.67
CA ASP A 148 -10.76 -6.90 10.11
C ASP A 148 -10.32 -5.59 10.80
N TRP A 149 -11.24 -4.95 11.53
CA TRP A 149 -10.95 -3.70 12.22
C TRP A 149 -9.81 -3.82 13.24
N ALA A 150 -9.65 -4.97 13.88
CA ALA A 150 -8.53 -5.21 14.79
C ALA A 150 -7.17 -5.11 14.08
N THR A 151 -7.10 -5.47 12.79
CA THR A 151 -5.90 -5.29 11.94
C THR A 151 -5.63 -3.81 11.69
N ILE A 152 -6.66 -3.02 11.42
CA ILE A 152 -6.56 -1.57 11.25
C ILE A 152 -6.06 -0.90 12.53
N GLU A 153 -6.64 -1.25 13.68
CA GLU A 153 -6.17 -0.77 14.98
C GLU A 153 -4.68 -1.08 15.22
N GLY A 154 -4.28 -2.32 14.92
CA GLY A 154 -2.89 -2.77 15.03
C GLY A 154 -1.95 -1.94 14.16
N ALA A 155 -2.34 -1.65 12.92
CA ALA A 155 -1.57 -0.84 11.98
C ALA A 155 -1.43 0.62 12.46
N ILE A 156 -2.52 1.24 12.94
CA ILE A 156 -2.52 2.60 13.51
C ILE A 156 -1.61 2.66 14.75
N LYS A 157 -1.80 1.74 15.70
CA LYS A 157 -0.98 1.63 16.93
C LYS A 157 0.51 1.48 16.61
N SER A 158 0.84 0.62 15.63
CA SER A 158 2.22 0.41 15.18
C SER A 158 2.83 1.66 14.57
N SER A 159 2.07 2.37 13.73
CA SER A 159 2.51 3.61 13.09
C SER A 159 2.78 4.71 14.12
N LEU A 160 1.88 4.91 15.07
CA LEU A 160 2.05 5.91 16.15
C LEU A 160 3.21 5.56 17.08
N ARG A 161 3.46 4.28 17.36
CA ARG A 161 4.63 3.84 18.14
C ARG A 161 5.93 4.18 17.42
N ARG A 162 6.04 3.93 16.11
CA ARG A 162 7.22 4.31 15.30
C ARG A 162 7.47 5.82 15.29
N LEU A 163 6.42 6.62 15.44
CA LEU A 163 6.47 8.08 15.47
C LEU A 163 6.65 8.64 16.89
N ASN A 164 6.77 7.79 17.93
CA ASN A 164 6.78 8.19 19.34
C ASN A 164 5.55 9.03 19.74
N ARG A 165 4.37 8.71 19.20
CA ARG A 165 3.11 9.41 19.44
C ARG A 165 2.01 8.47 19.94
N VAL A 166 2.37 7.58 20.85
CA VAL A 166 1.43 6.66 21.51
C VAL A 166 0.32 7.41 22.26
N ASP A 167 0.61 8.65 22.69
CA ASP A 167 -0.31 9.59 23.31
C ASP A 167 -1.56 9.88 22.45
N LEU A 168 -1.47 9.75 21.14
CA LEU A 168 -2.56 10.02 20.20
C LEU A 168 -3.40 8.78 19.84
N THR A 169 -3.10 7.62 20.41
CA THR A 169 -3.69 6.34 19.95
C THR A 169 -5.20 6.34 20.04
N ASP A 170 -5.79 6.64 21.19
CA ASP A 170 -7.24 6.58 21.38
C ASP A 170 -7.97 7.59 20.49
N ALA A 171 -7.43 8.80 20.36
CA ALA A 171 -7.99 9.81 19.47
C ALA A 171 -7.92 9.39 18.00
N ALA A 172 -6.81 8.76 17.56
CA ALA A 172 -6.64 8.29 16.20
C ALA A 172 -7.58 7.14 15.87
N LEU A 173 -7.74 6.17 16.78
CA LEU A 173 -8.65 5.04 16.60
C LEU A 173 -10.11 5.51 16.52
N SER A 174 -10.55 6.31 17.49
CA SER A 174 -11.92 6.84 17.50
C SER A 174 -12.23 7.69 16.27
N SER A 175 -11.30 8.55 15.86
CA SER A 175 -11.47 9.37 14.66
C SER A 175 -11.51 8.51 13.41
N SER A 176 -10.61 7.54 13.24
CA SER A 176 -10.58 6.66 12.07
C SER A 176 -11.88 5.85 11.94
N GLN A 177 -12.42 5.34 13.05
CA GLN A 177 -13.69 4.62 13.07
C GLN A 177 -14.87 5.54 12.70
N ALA A 178 -14.87 6.78 13.19
CA ALA A 178 -15.94 7.74 12.90
C ALA A 178 -15.98 8.17 11.43
N ILE A 179 -14.84 8.25 10.75
CA ILE A 179 -14.76 8.73 9.38
C ILE A 179 -14.75 7.63 8.32
N VAL A 180 -14.69 6.36 8.70
CA VAL A 180 -14.55 5.25 7.75
C VAL A 180 -15.62 5.28 6.66
N ALA A 181 -16.89 5.48 7.02
CA ALA A 181 -17.98 5.55 6.06
C ALA A 181 -17.87 6.77 5.13
N GLN A 182 -17.45 7.93 5.68
CA GLN A 182 -17.31 9.17 4.90
C GLN A 182 -16.12 9.12 3.94
N SER A 183 -15.07 8.36 4.25
CA SER A 183 -13.88 8.21 3.40
C SER A 183 -14.06 7.18 2.28
N ALA A 184 -15.16 6.42 2.27
CA ALA A 184 -15.39 5.37 1.28
C ALA A 184 -15.54 5.94 -0.15
N ASP A 185 -16.32 7.01 -0.32
CA ASP A 185 -16.51 7.65 -1.62
C ASP A 185 -15.21 8.28 -2.13
N ASP A 186 -14.45 8.92 -1.23
CA ASP A 186 -13.13 9.44 -1.56
C ASP A 186 -12.20 8.30 -2.01
N PHE A 187 -12.24 7.12 -1.34
CA PHE A 187 -11.46 5.95 -1.72
C PHE A 187 -11.79 5.50 -3.14
N VAL A 188 -13.06 5.31 -3.47
CA VAL A 188 -13.49 4.89 -4.81
C VAL A 188 -12.96 5.84 -5.89
N ASN A 189 -13.03 7.15 -5.62
CA ASN A 189 -12.58 8.16 -6.57
C ASN A 189 -11.08 8.10 -6.80
N TYR A 190 -10.25 8.16 -5.74
CA TYR A 190 -8.82 8.19 -5.96
C TYR A 190 -8.25 6.84 -6.41
N TYR A 191 -8.82 5.71 -6.00
CA TYR A 191 -8.37 4.39 -6.43
C TYR A 191 -8.59 4.20 -7.94
N ARG A 192 -9.76 4.61 -8.43
CA ARG A 192 -10.07 4.63 -9.87
C ARG A 192 -9.12 5.53 -10.65
N ASP A 193 -8.84 6.73 -10.14
CA ASP A 193 -7.95 7.68 -10.79
C ASP A 193 -6.52 7.13 -10.88
N PHE A 194 -6.03 6.43 -9.86
CA PHE A 194 -4.73 5.78 -9.91
C PHE A 194 -4.68 4.65 -10.94
N TYR A 195 -5.72 3.82 -10.98
CA TYR A 195 -5.83 2.77 -12.00
C TYR A 195 -5.75 3.36 -13.42
N GLN A 196 -6.47 4.44 -13.69
CA GLN A 196 -6.46 5.11 -14.99
C GLN A 196 -5.09 5.68 -15.36
N GLN A 197 -4.32 6.14 -14.37
CA GLN A 197 -2.98 6.70 -14.60
C GLN A 197 -1.92 5.64 -14.87
N LEU A 198 -2.14 4.36 -14.58
CA LEU A 198 -1.13 3.30 -14.74
C LEU A 198 -0.55 3.25 -16.16
N SER A 199 -1.37 3.46 -17.20
CA SER A 199 -0.91 3.47 -18.59
C SER A 199 0.16 4.54 -18.85
N THR A 200 0.03 5.70 -18.20
CA THR A 200 0.97 6.82 -18.34
C THR A 200 2.30 6.59 -17.62
N TRP A 201 2.33 5.64 -16.66
CA TRP A 201 3.51 5.34 -15.85
C TRP A 201 4.35 4.17 -16.37
N ARG A 202 4.03 3.62 -17.55
CA ARG A 202 4.78 2.50 -18.15
C ARG A 202 6.29 2.82 -18.31
N HIS A 203 6.67 4.08 -18.47
CA HIS A 203 8.07 4.50 -18.53
C HIS A 203 8.91 4.11 -17.31
N LEU A 204 8.26 3.85 -16.16
CA LEU A 204 8.94 3.40 -14.93
C LEU A 204 9.63 2.03 -15.08
N LEU A 205 9.25 1.23 -16.10
CA LEU A 205 9.93 -0.02 -16.43
C LEU A 205 11.39 0.21 -16.91
N ASN A 206 11.64 1.33 -17.60
CA ASN A 206 12.85 1.54 -18.38
C ASN A 206 13.73 2.70 -17.86
N THR A 207 13.35 3.37 -16.78
CA THR A 207 14.18 4.46 -16.23
C THR A 207 15.36 3.87 -15.46
N ALA A 208 16.55 4.04 -16.04
CA ALA A 208 17.84 3.79 -15.36
C ALA A 208 18.14 4.91 -14.36
#